data_406c06d45dcdbb88bfbb7512ffb39cae
#
_entry.id   406c06d45dcdbb88bfbb7512ffb39cae
#
_cell.length_a   1.000
_cell.length_b   1.000
_cell.length_c   1.000
_cell.angle_alpha   90.00
_cell.angle_beta   90.00
_cell.angle_gamma   90.00
#
_symmetry.space_group_name_H-M   'P 1'
#
loop_
_entity.id
_entity.type
_entity.pdbx_description
1 polymer ?
#
loop_
_entity_poly.entity_id
_entity_poly.type
_entity_poly.pdbx_seq_one_letter_code
_entity_poly.pdbx_strand_id
1 'polypeptide(L)'
;QSKKKFFLQVILASLFSLYLLVPAITQSVETEGWFSPPISKEYQMKEEKHVTNNTQETYGTYYIPFKRSALFSLEGGGLVLSFVITVFVVTAFSNAVNLADGLDGLASGCILLVALFLALFAFLSNHIEMARYLNIPYLEGSGEIAIYLCAVSGACLGFLWYNGYPAQVFMGDIGSLALGGVLGMAAVLLRREVLCALVG
;
A
#
# COMPACT_ATOMS: atom_id res chain seq x y z
N GLN A 1 1.40 24.48 -13.87
CA GLN A 1 2.09 23.18 -13.78
C GLN A 1 1.54 22.30 -12.63
N SER A 2 1.31 22.83 -11.44
CA SER A 2 0.80 22.10 -10.25
C SER A 2 -0.53 21.36 -10.50
N LYS A 3 -1.52 22.02 -11.12
CA LYS A 3 -2.83 21.41 -11.42
C LYS A 3 -2.73 20.20 -12.36
N LYS A 4 -1.79 20.21 -13.32
CA LYS A 4 -1.58 19.09 -14.24
C LYS A 4 -0.95 17.89 -13.54
N LYS A 5 0.00 18.12 -12.61
CA LYS A 5 0.60 17.06 -11.78
C LYS A 5 -0.46 16.39 -10.90
N PHE A 6 -1.27 17.17 -10.20
CA PHE A 6 -2.36 16.66 -9.36
C PHE A 6 -3.39 15.87 -10.17
N PHE A 7 -3.78 16.35 -11.32
CA PHE A 7 -4.72 15.63 -12.20
C PHE A 7 -4.17 14.30 -12.67
N LEU A 8 -2.89 14.22 -13.03
CA LEU A 8 -2.24 12.97 -13.41
C LEU A 8 -2.17 11.97 -12.24
N GLN A 9 -1.86 12.42 -11.02
CA GLN A 9 -1.89 11.59 -9.81
C GLN A 9 -3.26 10.98 -9.57
N VAL A 10 -4.32 11.80 -9.66
CA VAL A 10 -5.70 11.32 -9.48
C VAL A 10 -6.08 10.31 -10.55
N ILE A 11 -5.67 10.49 -11.81
CA ILE A 11 -5.91 9.51 -12.88
C ILE A 11 -5.22 8.19 -12.56
N LEU A 12 -3.93 8.20 -12.21
CA LEU A 12 -3.18 6.98 -11.91
C LEU A 12 -3.75 6.26 -10.68
N ALA A 13 -4.07 7.01 -9.62
CA ALA A 13 -4.71 6.46 -8.42
C ALA A 13 -6.10 5.87 -8.74
N SER A 14 -6.86 6.49 -9.64
CA SER A 14 -8.17 6.00 -10.07
C SER A 14 -8.05 4.70 -10.88
N LEU A 15 -7.07 4.61 -11.79
CA LEU A 15 -6.80 3.38 -12.55
C LEU A 15 -6.41 2.24 -11.62
N PHE A 16 -5.54 2.50 -10.64
CA PHE A 16 -5.17 1.52 -9.62
C PHE A 16 -6.36 1.07 -8.78
N SER A 17 -7.20 2.01 -8.33
CA SER A 17 -8.40 1.69 -7.57
C SER A 17 -9.42 0.88 -8.38
N LEU A 18 -9.63 1.20 -9.66
CA LEU A 18 -10.47 0.42 -10.56
C LEU A 18 -9.94 -1.00 -10.75
N TYR A 19 -8.61 -1.15 -10.90
CA TYR A 19 -7.97 -2.47 -10.99
C TYR A 19 -8.27 -3.33 -9.77
N LEU A 20 -8.23 -2.79 -8.56
CA LEU A 20 -8.49 -3.53 -7.33
C LEU A 20 -9.97 -3.86 -7.09
N LEU A 21 -10.88 -2.94 -7.47
CA LEU A 21 -12.30 -3.05 -7.12
C LEU A 21 -13.17 -3.70 -8.21
N VAL A 22 -12.68 -3.78 -9.46
CA VAL A 22 -13.44 -4.35 -10.58
C VAL A 22 -12.92 -5.74 -10.93
N PRO A 23 -13.61 -6.84 -10.53
CA PRO A 23 -13.12 -8.21 -10.72
C PRO A 23 -12.86 -8.58 -12.17
N ALA A 24 -13.64 -8.02 -13.09
CA ALA A 24 -13.45 -8.28 -14.52
C ALA A 24 -12.09 -7.79 -15.03
N ILE A 25 -11.59 -6.67 -14.51
CA ILE A 25 -10.27 -6.13 -14.86
C ILE A 25 -9.17 -6.96 -14.19
N THR A 26 -9.33 -7.29 -12.90
CA THR A 26 -8.37 -8.08 -12.15
C THR A 26 -8.19 -9.46 -12.78
N GLN A 27 -9.28 -10.17 -13.08
CA GLN A 27 -9.23 -11.50 -13.71
C GLN A 27 -8.60 -11.48 -15.10
N SER A 28 -8.84 -10.45 -15.91
CA SER A 28 -8.22 -10.35 -17.22
C SER A 28 -6.70 -10.18 -17.15
N VAL A 29 -6.20 -9.45 -16.16
CA VAL A 29 -4.76 -9.25 -15.94
C VAL A 29 -4.10 -10.48 -15.32
N GLU A 30 -4.79 -11.19 -14.42
CA GLU A 30 -4.31 -12.45 -13.83
C GLU A 30 -4.14 -13.54 -14.87
N THR A 31 -5.03 -13.66 -15.86
CA THR A 31 -4.93 -14.65 -16.95
C THR A 31 -3.69 -14.45 -17.83
N GLU A 32 -3.15 -13.24 -17.89
CA GLU A 32 -1.93 -12.93 -18.64
C GLU A 32 -0.63 -13.18 -17.84
N GLY A 33 -0.74 -13.66 -16.58
CA GLY A 33 0.41 -13.94 -15.71
C GLY A 33 1.10 -12.68 -15.16
N TRP A 34 0.41 -11.55 -15.19
CA TRP A 34 0.86 -10.30 -14.58
C TRP A 34 0.58 -10.30 -13.07
N PHE A 35 0.79 -9.19 -12.42
CA PHE A 35 0.66 -9.05 -10.97
C PHE A 35 -0.73 -9.43 -10.45
N SER A 36 -0.81 -10.37 -9.49
CA SER A 36 -2.02 -10.68 -8.72
C SER A 36 -2.02 -9.91 -7.40
N PRO A 37 -3.07 -9.12 -7.10
CA PRO A 37 -3.14 -8.42 -5.83
C PRO A 37 -3.29 -9.43 -4.68
N PRO A 38 -2.68 -9.17 -3.50
CA PRO A 38 -2.80 -10.07 -2.35
C PRO A 38 -4.25 -10.19 -1.88
N ILE A 39 -4.66 -11.41 -1.59
CA ILE A 39 -6.04 -11.75 -1.18
C ILE A 39 -6.04 -12.17 0.29
N SER A 40 -6.98 -11.63 1.07
CA SER A 40 -7.15 -12.04 2.45
C SER A 40 -7.84 -13.40 2.54
N LYS A 41 -7.30 -14.31 3.36
CA LYS A 41 -7.91 -15.60 3.69
C LYS A 41 -8.32 -15.59 5.15
N GLU A 42 -9.60 -15.79 5.40
CA GLU A 42 -10.14 -15.87 6.75
C GLU A 42 -10.09 -17.33 7.24
N TYR A 43 -9.48 -17.53 8.41
CA TYR A 43 -9.42 -18.84 9.04
C TYR A 43 -10.67 -19.03 9.91
N GLN A 44 -11.64 -19.81 9.45
CA GLN A 44 -12.78 -20.19 10.30
C GLN A 44 -12.38 -21.37 11.19
N MET A 45 -12.32 -21.12 12.51
CA MET A 45 -11.90 -22.11 13.51
C MET A 45 -12.84 -23.35 13.66
N LYS A 46 -13.99 -23.39 13.00
CA LYS A 46 -14.98 -24.48 13.16
C LYS A 46 -14.88 -25.59 12.11
N GLU A 47 -14.31 -25.31 10.98
CA GLU A 47 -13.99 -26.30 9.95
C GLU A 47 -12.62 -25.88 9.40
N GLU A 48 -11.67 -26.80 9.24
CA GLU A 48 -10.34 -26.55 8.65
C GLU A 48 -10.41 -26.05 7.18
N LYS A 49 -11.37 -25.20 6.87
CA LYS A 49 -11.69 -24.72 5.56
C LYS A 49 -11.17 -23.30 5.39
N HIS A 50 -10.21 -23.14 4.52
CA HIS A 50 -9.78 -21.82 4.06
C HIS A 50 -10.89 -21.20 3.20
N VAL A 51 -11.53 -20.16 3.69
CA VAL A 51 -12.43 -19.34 2.88
C VAL A 51 -11.58 -18.25 2.20
N THR A 52 -11.47 -18.33 0.89
CA THR A 52 -10.82 -17.30 0.08
C THR A 52 -11.83 -16.19 -0.18
N ASN A 53 -11.58 -15.02 0.34
CA ASN A 53 -12.41 -13.85 0.03
C ASN A 53 -12.14 -13.38 -1.41
N ASN A 54 -13.16 -12.91 -2.09
CA ASN A 54 -12.99 -12.29 -3.38
C ASN A 54 -12.18 -10.98 -3.26
N THR A 55 -11.54 -10.56 -4.34
CA THR A 55 -10.76 -9.31 -4.36
C THR A 55 -11.58 -8.12 -3.89
N GLN A 56 -12.86 -8.02 -4.29
CA GLN A 56 -13.78 -6.97 -3.83
C GLN A 56 -14.01 -6.99 -2.32
N GLU A 57 -14.23 -8.17 -1.72
CA GLU A 57 -14.41 -8.31 -0.27
C GLU A 57 -13.12 -7.94 0.47
N THR A 58 -11.97 -8.35 -0.05
CA THR A 58 -10.68 -7.99 0.51
C THR A 58 -10.47 -6.49 0.53
N TYR A 59 -10.66 -5.79 -0.59
CA TYR A 59 -10.42 -4.36 -0.69
C TYR A 59 -11.61 -3.47 -0.29
N GLY A 60 -12.76 -4.06 0.01
CA GLY A 60 -13.90 -3.39 0.64
C GLY A 60 -13.89 -3.41 2.17
N THR A 61 -12.98 -4.18 2.80
CA THR A 61 -12.94 -4.36 4.26
C THR A 61 -11.82 -3.55 4.90
N TYR A 62 -12.11 -2.75 5.92
CA TYR A 62 -11.14 -1.88 6.61
C TYR A 62 -10.83 -2.38 8.00
N TYR A 63 -9.55 -2.36 8.38
CA TYR A 63 -9.04 -2.89 9.66
C TYR A 63 -8.43 -1.78 10.52
N ILE A 64 -8.65 -1.85 11.84
CA ILE A 64 -7.90 -1.04 12.80
C ILE A 64 -6.54 -1.70 13.08
N PRO A 65 -5.48 -0.90 13.32
CA PRO A 65 -4.21 -1.43 13.81
C PRO A 65 -4.42 -2.34 15.04
N PHE A 66 -3.72 -3.47 15.07
CA PHE A 66 -3.74 -4.45 16.17
C PHE A 66 -5.08 -5.16 16.44
N LYS A 67 -6.08 -5.03 15.59
CA LYS A 67 -7.34 -5.74 15.71
C LYS A 67 -7.67 -6.48 14.42
N ARG A 68 -7.95 -7.79 14.54
CA ARG A 68 -8.30 -8.65 13.39
C ARG A 68 -9.74 -8.42 12.91
N SER A 69 -10.63 -7.96 13.81
CA SER A 69 -12.01 -7.68 13.41
C SER A 69 -12.08 -6.47 12.49
N ALA A 70 -12.76 -6.63 11.36
CA ALA A 70 -13.06 -5.53 10.46
C ALA A 70 -13.82 -4.41 11.21
N LEU A 71 -13.45 -3.17 10.94
CA LEU A 71 -14.21 -2.00 11.38
C LEU A 71 -15.56 -1.95 10.68
N PHE A 72 -15.51 -2.05 9.38
CA PHE A 72 -16.67 -2.11 8.50
C PHE A 72 -16.27 -2.74 7.17
N SER A 73 -17.20 -3.44 6.55
CA SER A 73 -17.10 -3.94 5.18
C SER A 73 -18.03 -3.13 4.29
N LEU A 74 -17.51 -2.65 3.17
CA LEU A 74 -18.24 -1.88 2.17
C LEU A 74 -18.57 -2.80 0.99
N GLU A 75 -19.82 -3.28 0.95
CA GLU A 75 -20.33 -4.14 -0.12
C GLU A 75 -21.28 -3.37 -1.03
N GLY A 76 -21.40 -3.78 -2.27
CA GLY A 76 -22.34 -3.18 -3.22
C GLY A 76 -22.10 -1.69 -3.45
N GLY A 77 -23.06 -0.82 -3.09
CA GLY A 77 -22.92 0.63 -3.23
C GLY A 77 -21.79 1.28 -2.42
N GLY A 78 -21.31 0.60 -1.36
CA GLY A 78 -20.17 1.04 -0.56
C GLY A 78 -18.82 0.96 -1.29
N LEU A 79 -18.71 0.22 -2.39
CA LEU A 79 -17.51 0.15 -3.21
C LEU A 79 -17.09 1.51 -3.78
N VAL A 80 -18.06 2.40 -4.03
CA VAL A 80 -17.77 3.78 -4.46
C VAL A 80 -16.99 4.52 -3.36
N LEU A 81 -17.33 4.30 -2.10
CA LEU A 81 -16.60 4.89 -0.98
C LEU A 81 -15.19 4.30 -0.87
N SER A 82 -15.03 2.98 -1.04
CA SER A 82 -13.71 2.33 -1.12
C SER A 82 -12.87 2.91 -2.25
N PHE A 83 -13.45 3.16 -3.42
CA PHE A 83 -12.77 3.81 -4.53
C PHE A 83 -12.23 5.19 -4.13
N VAL A 84 -13.08 6.03 -3.54
CA VAL A 84 -12.70 7.38 -3.10
C VAL A 84 -11.60 7.34 -2.04
N ILE A 85 -11.70 6.43 -1.06
CA ILE A 85 -10.69 6.26 -0.01
C ILE A 85 -9.34 5.86 -0.62
N THR A 86 -9.32 4.88 -1.52
CA THR A 86 -8.08 4.42 -2.18
C THR A 86 -7.42 5.57 -2.96
N VAL A 87 -8.19 6.30 -3.78
CA VAL A 87 -7.69 7.45 -4.54
C VAL A 87 -7.15 8.52 -3.60
N PHE A 88 -7.87 8.80 -2.51
CA PHE A 88 -7.44 9.77 -1.50
C PHE A 88 -6.12 9.36 -0.85
N VAL A 89 -6.00 8.10 -0.38
CA VAL A 89 -4.80 7.60 0.30
C VAL A 89 -3.59 7.70 -0.63
N VAL A 90 -3.67 7.17 -1.85
CA VAL A 90 -2.53 7.20 -2.80
C VAL A 90 -2.11 8.63 -3.13
N THR A 91 -3.08 9.52 -3.36
CA THR A 91 -2.81 10.93 -3.67
C THR A 91 -2.24 11.66 -2.46
N ALA A 92 -2.76 11.39 -1.25
CA ALA A 92 -2.28 12.00 -0.01
C ALA A 92 -0.83 11.61 0.29
N PHE A 93 -0.47 10.31 0.20
CA PHE A 93 0.90 9.85 0.37
C PHE A 93 1.86 10.46 -0.64
N SER A 94 1.47 10.50 -1.91
CA SER A 94 2.27 11.10 -2.97
C SER A 94 2.60 12.58 -2.66
N ASN A 95 1.60 13.34 -2.22
CA ASN A 95 1.81 14.76 -1.88
C ASN A 95 2.51 14.96 -0.52
N ALA A 96 2.27 14.10 0.47
CA ALA A 96 2.94 14.18 1.77
C ALA A 96 4.45 13.97 1.62
N VAL A 97 4.88 12.97 0.85
CA VAL A 97 6.31 12.74 0.58
C VAL A 97 6.92 13.91 -0.20
N ASN A 98 6.18 14.49 -1.15
CA ASN A 98 6.65 15.67 -1.89
C ASN A 98 6.79 16.91 -0.99
N LEU A 99 5.93 17.09 -0.01
CA LEU A 99 6.05 18.15 0.99
C LEU A 99 7.27 17.93 1.91
N ALA A 100 7.57 16.67 2.25
CA ALA A 100 8.75 16.32 3.07
C ALA A 100 10.08 16.54 2.31
N ASP A 101 10.06 16.61 0.96
CA ASP A 101 11.25 16.81 0.12
C ASP A 101 11.73 18.27 0.10
N GLY A 102 11.55 18.98 1.21
CA GLY A 102 12.01 20.36 1.39
C GLY A 102 13.32 20.50 2.19
N LEU A 103 13.81 19.43 2.82
CA LEU A 103 15.01 19.42 3.62
C LEU A 103 15.92 18.26 3.24
N ASP A 104 17.25 18.50 3.31
CA ASP A 104 18.27 17.49 2.97
C ASP A 104 18.07 16.20 3.78
N GLY A 105 17.93 15.07 3.09
CA GLY A 105 17.79 13.75 3.69
C GLY A 105 16.43 13.43 4.31
N LEU A 106 15.53 14.39 4.50
CA LEU A 106 14.27 14.18 5.22
C LEU A 106 13.33 13.23 4.46
N ALA A 107 13.03 13.52 3.20
CA ALA A 107 12.12 12.69 2.41
C ALA A 107 12.67 11.27 2.24
N SER A 108 13.93 11.12 1.85
CA SER A 108 14.56 9.81 1.65
C SER A 108 14.62 9.00 2.95
N GLY A 109 14.90 9.66 4.09
CA GLY A 109 14.88 9.02 5.41
C GLY A 109 13.49 8.56 5.83
N CYS A 110 12.48 9.40 5.65
CA CYS A 110 11.07 9.01 5.94
C CYS A 110 10.60 7.86 5.05
N ILE A 111 10.86 7.93 3.73
CA ILE A 111 10.51 6.86 2.79
C ILE A 111 11.16 5.53 3.21
N LEU A 112 12.47 5.57 3.56
CA LEU A 112 13.21 4.40 4.02
C LEU A 112 12.51 3.73 5.20
N LEU A 113 12.20 4.50 6.26
CA LEU A 113 11.59 3.97 7.47
C LEU A 113 10.18 3.42 7.23
N VAL A 114 9.34 4.15 6.49
CA VAL A 114 7.96 3.71 6.17
C VAL A 114 7.99 2.47 5.28
N ALA A 115 8.86 2.42 4.27
CA ALA A 115 8.99 1.27 3.39
C ALA A 115 9.47 0.02 4.14
N LEU A 116 10.46 0.14 5.05
CA LEU A 116 10.90 -0.98 5.91
C LEU A 116 9.77 -1.48 6.82
N PHE A 117 9.02 -0.56 7.41
CA PHE A 117 7.88 -0.93 8.25
C PHE A 117 6.79 -1.66 7.46
N LEU A 118 6.43 -1.16 6.29
CA LEU A 118 5.47 -1.84 5.42
C LEU A 118 5.99 -3.17 4.89
N ALA A 119 7.30 -3.28 4.58
CA ALA A 119 7.94 -4.53 4.20
C ALA A 119 7.84 -5.59 5.30
N LEU A 120 8.11 -5.19 6.55
CA LEU A 120 7.96 -6.07 7.71
C LEU A 120 6.51 -6.53 7.86
N PHE A 121 5.53 -5.63 7.74
CA PHE A 121 4.11 -6.00 7.80
C PHE A 121 3.70 -6.93 6.66
N ALA A 122 4.17 -6.69 5.44
CA ALA A 122 3.93 -7.55 4.30
C ALA A 122 4.47 -8.96 4.54
N PHE A 123 5.69 -9.06 5.06
CA PHE A 123 6.32 -10.33 5.41
C PHE A 123 5.53 -11.09 6.50
N LEU A 124 5.16 -10.41 7.58
CA LEU A 124 4.38 -11.01 8.68
C LEU A 124 2.98 -11.43 8.23
N SER A 125 2.33 -10.64 7.37
CA SER A 125 1.00 -10.95 6.84
C SER A 125 1.01 -12.14 5.86
N ASN A 126 2.16 -12.44 5.23
CA ASN A 126 2.31 -13.59 4.33
C ASN A 126 2.50 -14.93 5.08
N HIS A 127 2.77 -14.90 6.38
CA HIS A 127 2.94 -16.09 7.20
C HIS A 127 1.71 -16.35 8.08
N ILE A 128 1.03 -17.48 7.82
CA ILE A 128 -0.24 -17.81 8.49
C ILE A 128 -0.12 -17.92 10.02
N GLU A 129 0.97 -18.52 10.51
CA GLU A 129 1.22 -18.66 11.96
C GLU A 129 1.53 -17.32 12.61
N MET A 130 2.37 -16.49 11.97
CA MET A 130 2.71 -15.16 12.46
C MET A 130 1.50 -14.23 12.43
N ALA A 131 0.73 -14.26 11.34
CA ALA A 131 -0.50 -13.49 11.22
C ALA A 131 -1.51 -13.86 12.31
N ARG A 132 -1.63 -15.17 12.65
CA ARG A 132 -2.46 -15.66 13.73
C ARG A 132 -1.95 -15.18 15.09
N TYR A 133 -0.66 -15.34 15.37
CA TYR A 133 -0.04 -14.94 16.65
C TYR A 133 -0.19 -13.45 16.91
N LEU A 134 0.06 -12.63 15.90
CA LEU A 134 -0.03 -11.16 15.99
C LEU A 134 -1.46 -10.62 15.83
N ASN A 135 -2.44 -11.50 15.59
CA ASN A 135 -3.85 -11.12 15.38
C ASN A 135 -4.04 -10.11 14.24
N ILE A 136 -3.29 -10.30 13.15
CA ILE A 136 -3.37 -9.50 11.92
C ILE A 136 -3.99 -10.33 10.78
N PRO A 137 -4.59 -9.70 9.75
CA PRO A 137 -5.10 -10.43 8.60
C PRO A 137 -3.97 -11.13 7.84
N TYR A 138 -4.22 -12.39 7.46
CA TYR A 138 -3.35 -13.13 6.54
C TYR A 138 -3.63 -12.68 5.12
N LEU A 139 -2.59 -12.29 4.40
CA LEU A 139 -2.65 -11.83 3.01
C LEU A 139 -1.72 -12.68 2.16
N GLU A 140 -2.31 -13.60 1.40
CA GLU A 140 -1.55 -14.43 0.45
C GLU A 140 -0.99 -13.58 -0.68
N GLY A 141 0.27 -13.79 -1.04
CA GLY A 141 0.96 -12.99 -2.08
C GLY A 141 1.59 -11.69 -1.59
N SER A 142 1.40 -11.29 -0.31
CA SER A 142 2.03 -10.08 0.23
C SER A 142 3.56 -10.18 0.36
N GLY A 143 4.13 -11.39 0.24
CA GLY A 143 5.58 -11.59 0.24
C GLY A 143 6.30 -10.88 -0.91
N GLU A 144 5.70 -10.80 -2.08
CA GLU A 144 6.26 -10.07 -3.23
C GLU A 144 6.33 -8.55 -2.97
N ILE A 145 5.31 -8.02 -2.29
CA ILE A 145 5.30 -6.61 -1.86
C ILE A 145 6.43 -6.37 -0.84
N ALA A 146 6.70 -7.32 0.06
CA ALA A 146 7.81 -7.21 1.00
C ALA A 146 9.15 -7.10 0.28
N ILE A 147 9.41 -7.94 -0.72
CA ILE A 147 10.64 -7.91 -1.54
C ILE A 147 10.77 -6.56 -2.26
N TYR A 148 9.69 -6.10 -2.89
CA TYR A 148 9.68 -4.81 -3.58
C TYR A 148 9.99 -3.63 -2.64
N LEU A 149 9.34 -3.59 -1.47
CA LEU A 149 9.56 -2.54 -0.48
C LEU A 149 10.96 -2.58 0.15
N CYS A 150 11.54 -3.77 0.33
CA CYS A 150 12.93 -3.92 0.73
C CYS A 150 13.88 -3.34 -0.33
N ALA A 151 13.61 -3.58 -1.61
CA ALA A 151 14.39 -2.99 -2.70
C ALA A 151 14.29 -1.46 -2.73
N VAL A 152 13.08 -0.91 -2.56
CA VAL A 152 12.86 0.55 -2.43
C VAL A 152 13.63 1.11 -1.23
N SER A 153 13.58 0.43 -0.08
CA SER A 153 14.31 0.84 1.13
C SER A 153 15.82 0.85 0.91
N GLY A 154 16.35 -0.19 0.26
CA GLY A 154 17.77 -0.26 -0.07
C GLY A 154 18.21 0.85 -1.03
N ALA A 155 17.38 1.16 -2.04
CA ALA A 155 17.64 2.27 -2.95
C ALA A 155 17.62 3.63 -2.24
N CYS A 156 16.65 3.84 -1.34
CA CYS A 156 16.58 5.06 -0.52
C CYS A 156 17.77 5.18 0.44
N LEU A 157 18.24 4.08 1.01
CA LEU A 157 19.43 4.06 1.86
C LEU A 157 20.69 4.48 1.08
N GLY A 158 20.87 3.94 -0.13
CA GLY A 158 21.97 4.33 -1.01
C GLY A 158 21.87 5.79 -1.47
N PHE A 159 20.66 6.27 -1.79
CA PHE A 159 20.43 7.66 -2.14
C PHE A 159 20.69 8.61 -0.96
N LEU A 160 20.28 8.23 0.25
CA LEU A 160 20.46 9.01 1.48
C LEU A 160 21.94 9.31 1.77
N TRP A 161 22.85 8.46 1.34
CA TRP A 161 24.29 8.68 1.48
C TRP A 161 24.74 9.99 0.81
N TYR A 162 24.14 10.34 -0.33
CA TYR A 162 24.44 11.58 -1.08
C TYR A 162 23.42 12.69 -0.83
N ASN A 163 22.23 12.37 -0.33
CA ASN A 163 21.18 13.33 -0.03
C ASN A 163 21.19 13.82 1.42
N GLY A 164 21.99 13.16 2.33
CA GLY A 164 22.20 13.64 3.70
C GLY A 164 22.90 15.00 3.73
N TYR A 165 22.67 15.75 4.80
CA TYR A 165 23.23 17.10 4.94
C TYR A 165 24.77 17.10 4.99
N PRO A 166 25.47 17.94 4.21
CA PRO A 166 24.97 18.79 3.12
C PRO A 166 24.69 17.98 1.85
N ALA A 167 23.49 18.10 1.29
CA ALA A 167 23.07 17.28 0.17
C ALA A 167 23.84 17.62 -1.12
N GLN A 168 24.37 16.55 -1.76
CA GLN A 168 25.05 16.63 -3.06
C GLN A 168 24.08 16.36 -4.21
N VAL A 169 22.99 15.62 -3.95
CA VAL A 169 21.95 15.20 -4.92
C VAL A 169 20.58 15.41 -4.30
N PHE A 170 19.64 15.91 -5.09
CA PHE A 170 18.26 16.14 -4.69
C PHE A 170 17.30 15.22 -5.43
N MET A 171 16.25 14.76 -4.74
CA MET A 171 15.25 13.83 -5.31
C MET A 171 14.32 14.52 -6.31
N GLY A 172 13.86 15.71 -5.97
CA GLY A 172 12.93 16.50 -6.75
C GLY A 172 11.53 15.91 -6.86
N ASP A 173 10.61 16.70 -7.40
CA ASP A 173 9.17 16.37 -7.50
C ASP A 173 8.89 15.01 -8.18
N ILE A 174 9.69 14.61 -9.17
CA ILE A 174 9.46 13.36 -9.92
C ILE A 174 9.70 12.16 -9.03
N GLY A 175 10.80 12.17 -8.26
CA GLY A 175 11.15 11.08 -7.36
C GLY A 175 10.21 11.01 -6.15
N SER A 176 10.01 12.15 -5.50
CA SER A 176 9.21 12.23 -4.27
C SER A 176 7.73 11.86 -4.50
N LEU A 177 7.12 12.36 -5.59
CA LEU A 177 5.74 12.02 -5.95
C LEU A 177 5.59 10.54 -6.32
N ALA A 178 6.55 9.99 -7.08
CA ALA A 178 6.52 8.58 -7.48
C ALA A 178 6.66 7.64 -6.27
N LEU A 179 7.67 7.87 -5.42
CA LEU A 179 7.92 7.05 -4.23
C LEU A 179 6.78 7.16 -3.20
N GLY A 180 6.23 8.37 -3.00
CA GLY A 180 5.04 8.56 -2.18
C GLY A 180 3.83 7.79 -2.72
N GLY A 181 3.61 7.80 -4.04
CA GLY A 181 2.58 6.99 -4.69
C GLY A 181 2.77 5.50 -4.48
N VAL A 182 4.00 5.00 -4.57
CA VAL A 182 4.35 3.59 -4.29
C VAL A 182 4.01 3.21 -2.84
N LEU A 183 4.37 4.05 -1.86
CA LEU A 183 4.04 3.81 -0.46
C LEU A 183 2.52 3.79 -0.23
N GLY A 184 1.79 4.73 -0.84
CA GLY A 184 0.33 4.78 -0.77
C GLY A 184 -0.33 3.53 -1.38
N MET A 185 0.14 3.07 -2.55
CA MET A 185 -0.33 1.82 -3.16
C MET A 185 -0.01 0.61 -2.29
N ALA A 186 1.20 0.51 -1.73
CA ALA A 186 1.58 -0.58 -0.83
C ALA A 186 0.72 -0.58 0.44
N ALA A 187 0.42 0.58 1.02
CA ALA A 187 -0.47 0.70 2.18
C ALA A 187 -1.88 0.16 1.89
N VAL A 188 -2.43 0.47 0.71
CA VAL A 188 -3.73 -0.04 0.26
C VAL A 188 -3.68 -1.56 0.04
N LEU A 189 -2.66 -2.07 -0.67
CA LEU A 189 -2.49 -3.51 -0.92
C LEU A 189 -2.36 -4.32 0.36
N LEU A 190 -1.71 -3.77 1.39
CA LEU A 190 -1.56 -4.41 2.69
C LEU A 190 -2.73 -4.16 3.66
N ARG A 191 -3.78 -3.45 3.22
CA ARG A 191 -4.94 -3.09 4.06
C ARG A 191 -4.55 -2.33 5.33
N ARG A 192 -3.56 -1.45 5.22
CA ARG A 192 -2.99 -0.67 6.33
C ARG A 192 -3.20 0.84 6.16
N GLU A 193 -4.21 1.24 5.41
CA GLU A 193 -4.52 2.64 5.11
C GLU A 193 -4.72 3.46 6.40
N VAL A 194 -5.47 2.90 7.36
CA VAL A 194 -5.75 3.57 8.65
C VAL A 194 -4.46 3.72 9.47
N LEU A 195 -3.61 2.69 9.51
CA LEU A 195 -2.33 2.75 10.21
C LEU A 195 -1.40 3.80 9.58
N CYS A 196 -1.32 3.79 8.26
CA CYS A 196 -0.47 4.72 7.53
C CYS A 196 -0.97 6.16 7.66
N ALA A 197 -2.29 6.38 7.70
CA ALA A 197 -2.87 7.70 7.93
C ALA A 197 -2.60 8.26 9.35
N LEU A 198 -2.31 7.38 10.33
CA LEU A 198 -1.92 7.79 11.68
C LEU A 198 -0.44 8.14 11.80
N VAL A 199 0.41 7.56 10.95
CA VAL A 199 1.88 7.70 11.01
C VAL A 199 2.40 8.77 10.04
N GLY A 200 1.70 9.03 8.93
CA GLY A 200 2.04 10.02 7.90
C GLY A 200 1.40 11.36 8.14
#